data_41fee1d5d5e29968223d626b9ceea52f
#
_entry.id   41fee1d5d5e29968223d626b9ceea52f
#
_cell.length_a   1.000
_cell.length_b   1.000
_cell.length_c   1.000
_cell.angle_alpha   90.00
_cell.angle_beta   90.00
_cell.angle_gamma   90.00
#
_symmetry.space_group_name_H-M   'P 1'
#
loop_
_entity.id
_entity.type
_entity.pdbx_description
1 polymer ?
#
loop_
_entity_poly.entity_id
_entity_poly.type
_entity_poly.pdbx_seq_one_letter_code
_entity_poly.pdbx_strand_id
1 'polypeptide(L)'
;MPPADDAVTARHVALRGRHVLVTGATGFVGRHVVAALCDAGCRVRAAVRLPPAGAAPWPASVETCTVGELGPGTDWAAALAGVDAIVHAAAHVHVMRPGPEDDATFERVNVQATRRLAEQAARAGVRRFVFISSVMVNGEDSGPRAFRTEDDPHPVNAYARSKLAAEALLLRSATGPAPRVAIVRPPLVYGPGAGGNFARLIRACARGWPLPLAAVDNRRSLISVWNLADFVLLLLWHPQAPGRVWLASDGEHVSTPDLLRRTAAAMGRRAQLVAVPTAFLNGMARFAGLGPELRRLTGTLTVDAGPARRELGWSAPLSLDAGLARTLAAAAGSAR
;
A
#
# COMPACT_ATOMS: atom_id res chain seq x y z
N MET A 1 21.78 11.99 14.43
CA MET A 1 20.83 11.91 13.32
C MET A 1 20.40 13.31 12.94
N PRO A 2 20.43 13.70 11.67
CA PRO A 2 19.86 14.99 11.28
C PRO A 2 18.37 15.04 11.66
N PRO A 3 17.82 16.21 11.97
CA PRO A 3 16.40 16.37 12.25
C PRO A 3 15.55 15.88 11.06
N ALA A 4 14.34 15.42 11.31
CA ALA A 4 13.46 14.81 10.30
C ALA A 4 13.22 15.72 9.09
N ASP A 5 13.20 17.04 9.29
CA ASP A 5 13.04 18.05 8.25
C ASP A 5 14.23 18.11 7.28
N ASP A 6 15.45 17.92 7.77
CA ASP A 6 16.66 17.92 6.92
C ASP A 6 16.68 16.68 6.01
N ALA A 7 16.23 15.53 6.51
CA ALA A 7 16.15 14.29 5.73
C ALA A 7 15.09 14.36 4.63
N VAL A 8 13.95 15.00 4.89
CA VAL A 8 12.89 15.24 3.90
C VAL A 8 13.39 16.21 2.83
N THR A 9 14.04 17.30 3.24
CA THR A 9 14.58 18.30 2.32
C THR A 9 15.66 17.72 1.43
N ALA A 10 16.59 16.93 1.97
CA ALA A 10 17.64 16.25 1.18
C ALA A 10 17.04 15.28 0.15
N ARG A 11 15.97 14.59 0.51
CA ARG A 11 15.23 13.67 -0.35
C ARG A 11 14.57 14.39 -1.52
N HIS A 12 13.90 15.52 -1.26
CA HIS A 12 13.27 16.33 -2.29
C HIS A 12 14.31 16.90 -3.27
N VAL A 13 15.47 17.33 -2.79
CA VAL A 13 16.57 17.79 -3.66
C VAL A 13 17.04 16.68 -4.59
N ALA A 14 17.22 15.46 -4.08
CA ALA A 14 17.67 14.31 -4.88
C ALA A 14 16.66 13.85 -5.95
N LEU A 15 15.37 14.07 -5.72
CA LEU A 15 14.28 13.68 -6.61
C LEU A 15 13.92 14.76 -7.64
N ARG A 16 14.26 16.00 -7.37
CA ARG A 16 13.87 17.15 -8.21
C ARG A 16 14.27 16.98 -9.66
N GLY A 17 13.32 17.16 -10.57
CA GLY A 17 13.49 17.04 -12.01
C GLY A 17 13.60 15.61 -12.55
N ARG A 18 13.60 14.58 -11.70
CA ARG A 18 13.59 13.18 -12.12
C ARG A 18 12.26 12.80 -12.75
N HIS A 19 12.33 11.98 -13.78
CA HIS A 19 11.15 11.52 -14.50
C HIS A 19 10.70 10.15 -13.94
N VAL A 20 9.53 10.11 -13.30
CA VAL A 20 9.02 8.93 -12.62
C VAL A 20 7.73 8.46 -13.27
N LEU A 21 7.69 7.20 -13.70
CA LEU A 21 6.48 6.52 -14.16
C LEU A 21 5.75 5.94 -12.95
N VAL A 22 4.46 6.23 -12.82
CA VAL A 22 3.58 5.62 -11.81
C VAL A 22 2.52 4.78 -12.53
N THR A 23 2.52 3.48 -12.30
CA THR A 23 1.43 2.61 -12.76
C THR A 23 0.39 2.46 -11.66
N GLY A 24 -0.87 2.25 -12.04
CA GLY A 24 -1.96 2.26 -11.06
C GLY A 24 -2.20 3.66 -10.46
N ALA A 25 -1.83 4.71 -11.19
CA ALA A 25 -1.91 6.10 -10.76
C ALA A 25 -3.33 6.54 -10.34
N THR A 26 -4.37 6.00 -10.95
CA THR A 26 -5.79 6.25 -10.59
C THR A 26 -6.25 5.51 -9.34
N GLY A 27 -5.46 4.52 -8.88
CA GLY A 27 -5.78 3.73 -7.68
C GLY A 27 -5.56 4.50 -6.37
N PHE A 28 -6.01 3.90 -5.27
CA PHE A 28 -5.93 4.51 -3.93
C PHE A 28 -4.50 4.91 -3.56
N VAL A 29 -3.53 4.01 -3.65
CA VAL A 29 -2.13 4.33 -3.31
C VAL A 29 -1.49 5.18 -4.40
N GLY A 30 -1.70 4.81 -5.67
CA GLY A 30 -1.03 5.45 -6.80
C GLY A 30 -1.26 6.97 -6.89
N ARG A 31 -2.49 7.43 -6.69
CA ARG A 31 -2.79 8.89 -6.72
C ARG A 31 -2.07 9.68 -5.64
N HIS A 32 -1.87 9.09 -4.44
CA HIS A 32 -1.13 9.76 -3.36
C HIS A 32 0.37 9.74 -3.61
N VAL A 33 0.89 8.70 -4.26
CA VAL A 33 2.27 8.65 -4.74
C VAL A 33 2.51 9.70 -5.82
N VAL A 34 1.57 9.84 -6.78
CA VAL A 34 1.64 10.91 -7.80
C VAL A 34 1.70 12.29 -7.14
N ALA A 35 0.82 12.57 -6.18
CA ALA A 35 0.82 13.84 -5.45
C ALA A 35 2.17 14.08 -4.73
N ALA A 36 2.65 13.10 -3.97
CA ALA A 36 3.91 13.23 -3.24
C ALA A 36 5.14 13.43 -4.18
N LEU A 37 5.14 12.79 -5.36
CA LEU A 37 6.19 13.00 -6.36
C LEU A 37 6.13 14.41 -6.97
N CYS A 38 4.93 14.93 -7.23
CA CYS A 38 4.76 16.31 -7.69
C CYS A 38 5.27 17.31 -6.64
N ASP A 39 4.91 17.11 -5.36
CA ASP A 39 5.36 17.94 -4.24
C ASP A 39 6.89 17.91 -4.08
N ALA A 40 7.51 16.77 -4.41
CA ALA A 40 8.97 16.62 -4.43
C ALA A 40 9.65 17.22 -5.68
N GLY A 41 8.88 17.82 -6.60
CA GLY A 41 9.41 18.44 -7.83
C GLY A 41 9.83 17.44 -8.92
N CYS A 42 9.30 16.21 -8.89
CA CYS A 42 9.51 15.25 -9.95
C CYS A 42 8.69 15.60 -11.20
N ARG A 43 9.19 15.18 -12.38
CA ARG A 43 8.35 15.01 -13.56
C ARG A 43 7.63 13.67 -13.43
N VAL A 44 6.31 13.68 -13.46
CA VAL A 44 5.52 12.47 -13.25
C VAL A 44 4.78 12.09 -14.51
N ARG A 45 4.89 10.81 -14.89
CA ARG A 45 4.07 10.19 -15.92
C ARG A 45 3.15 9.16 -15.29
N ALA A 46 1.84 9.36 -15.42
CA ALA A 46 0.79 8.48 -14.91
C ALA A 46 0.36 7.48 -15.98
N ALA A 47 0.67 6.19 -15.80
CA ALA A 47 0.17 5.16 -16.70
C ALA A 47 -1.26 4.79 -16.31
N VAL A 48 -2.18 4.88 -17.26
CA VAL A 48 -3.60 4.59 -17.08
C VAL A 48 -4.09 3.56 -18.12
N ARG A 49 -5.13 2.81 -17.78
CA ARG A 49 -5.77 1.87 -18.72
C ARG A 49 -6.51 2.61 -19.84
N LEU A 50 -7.30 3.57 -19.44
CA LEU A 50 -8.10 4.43 -20.31
C LEU A 50 -7.88 5.88 -19.90
N PRO A 51 -7.98 6.84 -20.84
CA PRO A 51 -7.96 8.25 -20.50
C PRO A 51 -9.03 8.54 -19.43
N PRO A 52 -8.74 9.42 -18.45
CA PRO A 52 -9.75 9.84 -17.48
C PRO A 52 -10.98 10.40 -18.20
N ALA A 53 -12.18 10.01 -17.77
CA ALA A 53 -13.45 10.45 -18.36
C ALA A 53 -13.78 11.93 -18.07
N GLY A 54 -12.88 12.67 -17.43
CA GLY A 54 -12.99 14.09 -17.04
C GLY A 54 -11.64 14.62 -16.64
N ALA A 55 -11.61 15.64 -15.77
CA ALA A 55 -10.35 16.14 -15.23
C ALA A 55 -9.57 15.03 -14.53
N ALA A 56 -8.29 14.90 -14.85
CA ALA A 56 -7.43 13.95 -14.19
C ALA A 56 -7.33 14.29 -12.67
N PRO A 57 -7.21 13.28 -11.79
CA PRO A 57 -7.14 13.51 -10.34
C PRO A 57 -5.75 14.01 -9.88
N TRP A 58 -5.00 14.65 -10.77
CA TRP A 58 -3.67 15.22 -10.53
C TRP A 58 -3.48 16.53 -11.31
N PRO A 59 -2.47 17.34 -10.95
CA PRO A 59 -2.15 18.60 -11.65
C PRO A 59 -1.87 18.40 -13.15
N ALA A 60 -2.13 19.44 -13.95
CA ALA A 60 -1.89 19.43 -15.40
C ALA A 60 -0.41 19.19 -15.80
N SER A 61 0.52 19.37 -14.86
CA SER A 61 1.94 19.06 -15.05
C SER A 61 2.26 17.56 -15.09
N VAL A 62 1.32 16.68 -14.74
CA VAL A 62 1.47 15.23 -14.81
C VAL A 62 1.12 14.74 -16.20
N GLU A 63 2.08 14.11 -16.86
CA GLU A 63 1.87 13.49 -18.16
C GLU A 63 0.98 12.23 -18.00
N THR A 64 -0.12 12.14 -18.72
CA THR A 64 -0.97 10.95 -18.77
C THR A 64 -0.61 10.09 -19.98
N CYS A 65 -0.28 8.82 -19.75
CA CYS A 65 0.03 7.86 -20.78
C CYS A 65 -0.93 6.67 -20.74
N THR A 66 -1.68 6.44 -21.81
CA THR A 66 -2.61 5.30 -21.91
C THR A 66 -1.84 4.07 -22.38
N VAL A 67 -1.90 2.99 -21.59
CA VAL A 67 -1.21 1.73 -21.83
C VAL A 67 -2.17 0.55 -22.10
N GLY A 68 -3.48 0.79 -22.01
CA GLY A 68 -4.50 -0.24 -22.19
C GLY A 68 -4.56 -1.23 -21.04
N GLU A 69 -5.14 -2.39 -21.30
CA GLU A 69 -5.25 -3.48 -20.32
C GLU A 69 -3.88 -4.08 -20.01
N LEU A 70 -3.65 -4.36 -18.72
CA LEU A 70 -2.39 -4.91 -18.25
C LEU A 70 -2.32 -6.43 -18.49
N GLY A 71 -1.24 -6.86 -19.11
CA GLY A 71 -0.98 -8.26 -19.41
C GLY A 71 0.40 -8.48 -20.04
N PRO A 72 0.69 -9.71 -20.50
CA PRO A 72 1.97 -10.06 -21.11
C PRO A 72 2.23 -9.32 -22.44
N GLY A 73 1.18 -8.86 -23.11
CA GLY A 73 1.27 -8.11 -24.36
C GLY A 73 1.32 -6.59 -24.22
N THR A 74 1.28 -6.06 -23.01
CA THR A 74 1.28 -4.60 -22.79
C THR A 74 2.55 -3.96 -23.38
N ASP A 75 2.38 -2.96 -24.23
CA ASP A 75 3.49 -2.15 -24.73
C ASP A 75 3.72 -0.94 -23.82
N TRP A 76 4.90 -0.87 -23.24
CA TRP A 76 5.34 0.17 -22.33
C TRP A 76 6.29 1.18 -22.97
N ALA A 77 6.62 1.02 -24.26
CA ALA A 77 7.67 1.82 -24.90
C ALA A 77 7.43 3.33 -24.76
N ALA A 78 6.23 3.81 -25.11
CA ALA A 78 5.88 5.21 -24.96
C ALA A 78 5.87 5.67 -23.49
N ALA A 79 5.37 4.82 -22.58
CA ALA A 79 5.31 5.12 -21.14
C ALA A 79 6.72 5.19 -20.52
N LEU A 80 7.69 4.46 -21.05
CA LEU A 80 9.05 4.37 -20.51
C LEU A 80 10.03 5.37 -21.12
N ALA A 81 9.66 6.06 -22.19
CA ALA A 81 10.56 7.00 -22.89
C ALA A 81 11.05 8.12 -21.94
N GLY A 82 12.36 8.16 -21.69
CA GLY A 82 13.01 9.15 -20.82
C GLY A 82 12.72 9.00 -19.33
N VAL A 83 12.20 7.86 -18.88
CA VAL A 83 11.88 7.60 -17.47
C VAL A 83 13.14 7.16 -16.70
N ASP A 84 13.40 7.79 -15.56
CA ASP A 84 14.48 7.46 -14.64
C ASP A 84 14.13 6.33 -13.68
N ALA A 85 12.86 6.32 -13.22
CA ALA A 85 12.39 5.41 -12.18
C ALA A 85 10.90 5.04 -12.34
N ILE A 86 10.52 3.91 -11.77
CA ILE A 86 9.14 3.40 -11.79
C ILE A 86 8.64 3.18 -10.38
N VAL A 87 7.39 3.60 -10.12
CA VAL A 87 6.58 3.11 -9.00
C VAL A 87 5.47 2.23 -9.56
N HIS A 88 5.54 0.93 -9.30
CA HIS A 88 4.56 -0.03 -9.77
C HIS A 88 3.53 -0.32 -8.68
N ALA A 89 2.40 0.42 -8.73
CA ALA A 89 1.26 0.27 -7.82
C ALA A 89 0.04 -0.39 -8.50
N ALA A 90 0.11 -0.64 -9.81
CA ALA A 90 -0.94 -1.34 -10.51
C ALA A 90 -1.01 -2.80 -10.05
N ALA A 91 -2.22 -3.25 -9.73
CA ALA A 91 -2.51 -4.64 -9.42
C ALA A 91 -4.00 -4.91 -9.58
N HIS A 92 -4.34 -6.14 -9.93
CA HIS A 92 -5.68 -6.67 -9.69
C HIS A 92 -5.79 -6.97 -8.19
N VAL A 93 -6.78 -6.37 -7.53
CA VAL A 93 -7.02 -6.50 -6.08
C VAL A 93 -8.51 -6.71 -5.84
N HIS A 94 -8.89 -7.40 -4.75
CA HIS A 94 -10.26 -7.53 -4.28
C HIS A 94 -11.25 -8.21 -5.24
N VAL A 95 -11.22 -9.54 -5.24
CA VAL A 95 -12.39 -10.32 -5.61
C VAL A 95 -13.10 -10.74 -4.33
N MET A 96 -14.34 -10.29 -4.14
CA MET A 96 -15.12 -10.55 -2.91
C MET A 96 -15.39 -12.05 -2.71
N ARG A 97 -15.46 -12.81 -3.81
CA ARG A 97 -15.59 -14.26 -3.87
C ARG A 97 -14.75 -14.77 -5.04
N PRO A 98 -13.45 -15.06 -4.83
CA PRO A 98 -12.58 -15.49 -5.90
C PRO A 98 -13.04 -16.84 -6.49
N GLY A 99 -13.06 -16.89 -7.81
CA GLY A 99 -13.31 -18.09 -8.60
C GLY A 99 -12.07 -18.46 -9.44
N PRO A 100 -12.09 -19.55 -10.20
CA PRO A 100 -10.97 -19.97 -11.06
C PRO A 100 -10.53 -18.92 -12.09
N GLU A 101 -11.45 -18.09 -12.59
CA GLU A 101 -11.16 -17.00 -13.54
C GLU A 101 -10.35 -15.87 -12.89
N ASP A 102 -10.46 -15.70 -11.57
CA ASP A 102 -9.72 -14.71 -10.83
C ASP A 102 -8.26 -15.10 -10.68
N ASP A 103 -7.94 -16.38 -10.48
CA ASP A 103 -6.56 -16.87 -10.41
C ASP A 103 -5.81 -16.58 -11.72
N ALA A 104 -6.45 -16.80 -12.87
CA ALA A 104 -5.88 -16.47 -14.18
C ALA A 104 -5.70 -14.94 -14.35
N THR A 105 -6.61 -14.14 -13.82
CA THR A 105 -6.50 -12.69 -13.86
C THR A 105 -5.39 -12.17 -12.94
N PHE A 106 -5.24 -12.73 -11.74
CA PHE A 106 -4.11 -12.43 -10.86
C PHE A 106 -2.78 -12.77 -11.53
N GLU A 107 -2.67 -13.93 -12.14
CA GLU A 107 -1.45 -14.32 -12.86
C GLU A 107 -1.17 -13.36 -14.02
N ARG A 108 -2.15 -13.09 -14.87
CA ARG A 108 -2.01 -12.22 -16.04
C ARG A 108 -1.62 -10.79 -15.67
N VAL A 109 -2.34 -10.18 -14.69
CA VAL A 109 -2.18 -8.77 -14.35
C VAL A 109 -1.05 -8.53 -13.35
N ASN A 110 -0.96 -9.35 -12.30
CA ASN A 110 0.00 -9.08 -11.22
C ASN A 110 1.38 -9.67 -11.49
N VAL A 111 1.46 -10.78 -12.26
CA VAL A 111 2.75 -11.44 -12.50
C VAL A 111 3.25 -11.15 -13.90
N GLN A 112 2.48 -11.51 -14.94
CA GLN A 112 2.95 -11.42 -16.33
C GLN A 112 3.10 -9.96 -16.78
N ALA A 113 2.16 -9.07 -16.45
CA ALA A 113 2.30 -7.65 -16.77
C ALA A 113 3.45 -7.00 -16.01
N THR A 114 3.71 -7.38 -14.75
CA THR A 114 4.85 -6.91 -13.97
C THR A 114 6.17 -7.36 -14.61
N ARG A 115 6.25 -8.63 -15.03
CA ARG A 115 7.40 -9.14 -15.78
C ARG A 115 7.64 -8.33 -17.05
N ARG A 116 6.58 -8.13 -17.84
CA ARG A 116 6.64 -7.38 -19.10
C ARG A 116 7.13 -5.95 -18.89
N LEU A 117 6.63 -5.28 -17.86
CA LEU A 117 7.09 -3.94 -17.49
C LEU A 117 8.57 -3.93 -17.11
N ALA A 118 9.02 -4.87 -16.27
CA ALA A 118 10.42 -4.95 -15.85
C ALA A 118 11.37 -5.21 -17.01
N GLU A 119 11.02 -6.11 -17.95
CA GLU A 119 11.80 -6.40 -19.15
C GLU A 119 11.94 -5.18 -20.06
N GLN A 120 10.85 -4.44 -20.30
CA GLN A 120 10.89 -3.24 -21.13
C GLN A 120 11.59 -2.09 -20.41
N ALA A 121 11.44 -1.96 -19.09
CA ALA A 121 12.15 -0.98 -18.28
C ALA A 121 13.68 -1.18 -18.33
N ALA A 122 14.14 -2.42 -18.30
CA ALA A 122 15.57 -2.74 -18.47
C ALA A 122 16.10 -2.28 -19.85
N ARG A 123 15.35 -2.56 -20.91
CA ARG A 123 15.72 -2.13 -22.29
C ARG A 123 15.70 -0.62 -22.46
N ALA A 124 14.79 0.08 -21.75
CA ALA A 124 14.67 1.54 -21.77
C ALA A 124 15.70 2.25 -20.87
N GLY A 125 16.56 1.50 -20.15
CA GLY A 125 17.59 2.07 -19.28
C GLY A 125 17.06 2.67 -17.99
N VAL A 126 15.85 2.27 -17.53
CA VAL A 126 15.30 2.69 -16.25
C VAL A 126 16.20 2.20 -15.11
N ARG A 127 16.53 3.09 -14.18
CA ARG A 127 17.52 2.81 -13.14
C ARG A 127 16.94 2.28 -11.84
N ARG A 128 15.70 2.63 -11.53
CA ARG A 128 15.03 2.30 -10.25
C ARG A 128 13.62 1.77 -10.47
N PHE A 129 13.26 0.79 -9.67
CA PHE A 129 11.93 0.20 -9.72
C PHE A 129 11.44 -0.06 -8.28
N VAL A 130 10.42 0.63 -7.84
CA VAL A 130 9.75 0.37 -6.56
C VAL A 130 8.46 -0.40 -6.81
N PHE A 131 8.37 -1.60 -6.25
CA PHE A 131 7.20 -2.46 -6.34
C PHE A 131 6.39 -2.39 -5.05
N ILE A 132 5.12 -2.03 -5.16
CA ILE A 132 4.18 -2.05 -4.03
C ILE A 132 3.55 -3.44 -3.96
N SER A 133 4.03 -4.23 -3.01
CA SER A 133 3.54 -5.55 -2.68
C SER A 133 2.50 -5.50 -1.56
N SER A 134 2.46 -6.47 -0.66
CA SER A 134 1.54 -6.55 0.47
C SER A 134 2.11 -7.41 1.59
N VAL A 135 1.83 -7.07 2.83
CA VAL A 135 2.12 -7.94 3.99
C VAL A 135 1.41 -9.29 3.93
N MET A 136 0.34 -9.40 3.13
CA MET A 136 -0.37 -10.66 2.89
C MET A 136 0.53 -11.75 2.29
N VAL A 137 1.68 -11.37 1.75
CA VAL A 137 2.74 -12.31 1.32
C VAL A 137 3.34 -13.04 2.52
N ASN A 138 3.50 -12.36 3.67
CA ASN A 138 3.96 -12.99 4.91
C ASN A 138 2.89 -13.87 5.56
N GLY A 139 1.60 -13.48 5.46
CA GLY A 139 0.47 -14.20 6.05
C GLY A 139 -0.68 -13.29 6.44
N GLU A 140 -1.76 -13.87 6.98
CA GLU A 140 -2.94 -13.14 7.46
C GLU A 140 -2.91 -12.90 8.98
N ASP A 141 -2.09 -13.63 9.72
CA ASP A 141 -1.93 -13.52 11.17
C ASP A 141 -0.45 -13.68 11.53
N SER A 142 0.10 -12.70 12.22
CA SER A 142 1.51 -12.72 12.66
C SER A 142 1.70 -13.42 14.00
N GLY A 143 0.63 -13.80 14.68
CA GLY A 143 0.69 -14.31 16.04
C GLY A 143 1.32 -13.29 17.02
N PRO A 144 2.03 -13.75 18.03
CA PRO A 144 2.62 -12.88 19.05
C PRO A 144 3.86 -12.11 18.55
N ARG A 145 4.50 -12.59 17.48
CA ARG A 145 5.72 -11.97 16.90
C ARG A 145 5.38 -11.23 15.61
N ALA A 146 5.85 -10.00 15.50
CA ALA A 146 5.71 -9.23 14.28
C ALA A 146 6.40 -9.91 13.09
N PHE A 147 5.79 -9.86 11.91
CA PHE A 147 6.42 -10.32 10.68
C PHE A 147 7.70 -9.55 10.40
N ARG A 148 8.72 -10.26 9.96
CA ARG A 148 10.01 -9.75 9.50
C ARG A 148 10.20 -9.97 8.00
N THR A 149 11.11 -9.24 7.43
CA THR A 149 11.45 -9.40 5.99
C THR A 149 12.09 -10.75 5.69
N GLU A 150 12.76 -11.34 6.67
CA GLU A 150 13.46 -12.62 6.57
C GLU A 150 12.54 -13.83 6.82
N ASP A 151 11.31 -13.61 7.28
CA ASP A 151 10.36 -14.69 7.52
C ASP A 151 9.95 -15.35 6.19
N ASP A 152 9.84 -16.69 6.21
CA ASP A 152 9.33 -17.44 5.07
C ASP A 152 7.92 -16.97 4.69
N PRO A 153 7.65 -16.73 3.40
CA PRO A 153 6.33 -16.29 2.97
C PRO A 153 5.28 -17.39 3.14
N HIS A 154 4.10 -17.02 3.67
CA HIS A 154 2.95 -17.90 3.81
C HIS A 154 1.68 -17.29 3.18
N PRO A 155 1.66 -17.07 1.85
CA PRO A 155 0.52 -16.45 1.17
C PRO A 155 -0.68 -17.39 1.13
N VAL A 156 -1.78 -17.02 1.79
CA VAL A 156 -2.97 -17.86 1.95
C VAL A 156 -4.01 -17.70 0.85
N ASN A 157 -3.92 -16.67 0.02
CA ASN A 157 -4.88 -16.40 -1.06
C ASN A 157 -4.19 -16.09 -2.39
N ALA A 158 -4.95 -16.15 -3.49
CA ALA A 158 -4.45 -15.96 -4.85
C ALA A 158 -3.77 -14.59 -5.05
N TYR A 159 -4.34 -13.54 -4.47
CA TYR A 159 -3.72 -12.22 -4.50
C TYR A 159 -2.32 -12.23 -3.86
N ALA A 160 -2.19 -12.77 -2.66
CA ALA A 160 -0.91 -12.83 -1.96
C ALA A 160 0.11 -13.70 -2.71
N ARG A 161 -0.34 -14.86 -3.27
CA ARG A 161 0.50 -15.72 -4.12
C ARG A 161 1.00 -14.97 -5.37
N SER A 162 0.13 -14.21 -6.04
CA SER A 162 0.52 -13.43 -7.23
C SER A 162 1.52 -12.32 -6.90
N LYS A 163 1.36 -11.67 -5.73
CA LYS A 163 2.33 -10.66 -5.26
C LYS A 163 3.69 -11.29 -4.96
N LEU A 164 3.72 -12.45 -4.29
CA LEU A 164 4.96 -13.19 -4.03
C LEU A 164 5.65 -13.62 -5.33
N ALA A 165 4.90 -14.13 -6.30
CA ALA A 165 5.43 -14.52 -7.61
C ALA A 165 6.07 -13.32 -8.35
N ALA A 166 5.40 -12.16 -8.31
CA ALA A 166 5.94 -10.93 -8.88
C ALA A 166 7.20 -10.44 -8.16
N GLU A 167 7.25 -10.49 -6.83
CA GLU A 167 8.46 -10.18 -6.04
C GLU A 167 9.65 -11.06 -6.44
N ALA A 168 9.44 -12.38 -6.47
CA ALA A 168 10.47 -13.34 -6.83
C ALA A 168 11.01 -13.12 -8.25
N LEU A 169 10.14 -12.75 -9.18
CA LEU A 169 10.50 -12.41 -10.55
C LEU A 169 11.36 -11.13 -10.59
N LEU A 170 10.93 -10.08 -9.92
CA LEU A 170 11.63 -8.79 -9.91
C LEU A 170 13.01 -8.89 -9.25
N LEU A 171 13.14 -9.63 -8.14
CA LEU A 171 14.41 -9.81 -7.44
C LEU A 171 15.41 -10.65 -8.27
N ARG A 172 14.93 -11.66 -9.01
CA ARG A 172 15.80 -12.44 -9.93
C ARG A 172 16.28 -11.61 -11.12
N SER A 173 15.45 -10.70 -11.62
CA SER A 173 15.83 -9.83 -12.74
C SER A 173 16.85 -8.76 -12.37
N ALA A 174 17.11 -8.54 -11.09
CA ALA A 174 18.00 -7.49 -10.59
C ALA A 174 19.52 -7.80 -10.75
N THR A 175 19.89 -8.92 -11.38
CA THR A 175 21.30 -9.37 -11.52
C THR A 175 22.00 -8.93 -12.82
N GLY A 176 21.46 -7.93 -13.55
CA GLY A 176 22.01 -7.46 -14.83
C GLY A 176 21.87 -5.94 -14.99
N PRO A 177 21.85 -5.44 -16.25
CA PRO A 177 21.58 -4.03 -16.57
C PRO A 177 20.13 -3.59 -16.26
N ALA A 178 19.39 -4.43 -15.55
CA ALA A 178 18.02 -4.24 -15.12
C ALA A 178 17.89 -3.11 -14.08
N PRO A 179 16.71 -2.49 -13.93
CA PRO A 179 16.48 -1.51 -12.89
C PRO A 179 16.73 -2.11 -11.49
N ARG A 180 17.35 -1.34 -10.63
CA ARG A 180 17.56 -1.74 -9.23
C ARG A 180 16.22 -1.72 -8.49
N VAL A 181 15.72 -2.89 -8.10
CA VAL A 181 14.38 -3.09 -7.54
C VAL A 181 14.40 -2.93 -6.01
N ALA A 182 13.44 -2.18 -5.48
CA ALA A 182 13.06 -2.19 -4.06
C ALA A 182 11.60 -2.62 -3.95
N ILE A 183 11.28 -3.45 -2.96
CA ILE A 183 9.92 -3.96 -2.73
C ILE A 183 9.44 -3.45 -1.37
N VAL A 184 8.21 -2.96 -1.31
CA VAL A 184 7.56 -2.66 -0.03
C VAL A 184 6.34 -3.56 0.16
N ARG A 185 6.23 -4.19 1.34
CA ARG A 185 5.06 -4.94 1.80
C ARG A 185 4.33 -4.12 2.86
N PRO A 186 3.42 -3.21 2.48
CA PRO A 186 2.65 -2.46 3.45
C PRO A 186 1.65 -3.36 4.18
N PRO A 187 1.36 -3.10 5.47
CA PRO A 187 0.20 -3.62 6.17
C PRO A 187 -1.08 -2.93 5.67
N LEU A 188 -2.15 -2.91 6.47
CA LEU A 188 -3.36 -2.17 6.12
C LEU A 188 -3.04 -0.70 5.87
N VAL A 189 -3.21 -0.26 4.62
CA VAL A 189 -3.06 1.14 4.23
C VAL A 189 -4.37 1.87 4.45
N TYR A 190 -4.33 3.00 5.14
CA TYR A 190 -5.50 3.84 5.38
C TYR A 190 -5.30 5.27 4.87
N GLY A 191 -6.42 5.95 4.61
CA GLY A 191 -6.43 7.31 4.06
C GLY A 191 -7.72 7.61 3.31
N PRO A 192 -7.86 8.81 2.73
CA PRO A 192 -9.05 9.21 1.97
C PRO A 192 -9.21 8.33 0.72
N GLY A 193 -10.38 7.69 0.61
CA GLY A 193 -10.68 6.75 -0.47
C GLY A 193 -10.15 5.34 -0.26
N ALA A 194 -9.63 5.01 0.94
CA ALA A 194 -9.39 3.63 1.31
C ALA A 194 -10.70 2.84 1.30
N GLY A 195 -10.68 1.69 0.63
CA GLY A 195 -11.83 0.78 0.53
C GLY A 195 -11.84 -0.28 1.65
N GLY A 196 -12.63 -1.34 1.42
CA GLY A 196 -12.60 -2.54 2.22
C GLY A 196 -12.96 -2.36 3.70
N ASN A 197 -12.19 -3.01 4.57
CA ASN A 197 -12.46 -3.03 6.01
C ASN A 197 -12.31 -1.67 6.68
N PHE A 198 -11.36 -0.83 6.22
CA PHE A 198 -11.18 0.50 6.81
C PHE A 198 -12.38 1.41 6.53
N ALA A 199 -12.92 1.40 5.31
CA ALA A 199 -14.15 2.14 4.99
C ALA A 199 -15.36 1.66 5.80
N ARG A 200 -15.46 0.35 6.06
CA ARG A 200 -16.53 -0.22 6.91
C ARG A 200 -16.39 0.26 8.37
N LEU A 201 -15.16 0.30 8.88
CA LEU A 201 -14.85 0.78 10.22
C LEU A 201 -15.23 2.26 10.38
N ILE A 202 -14.84 3.11 9.44
CA ILE A 202 -15.22 4.54 9.43
C ILE A 202 -16.75 4.69 9.42
N ARG A 203 -17.45 3.96 8.55
CA ARG A 203 -18.92 4.02 8.48
C ARG A 203 -19.60 3.55 9.77
N ALA A 204 -19.08 2.52 10.40
CA ALA A 204 -19.60 2.03 11.69
C ALA A 204 -19.46 3.09 12.80
N CYS A 205 -18.29 3.70 12.90
CA CYS A 205 -18.05 4.82 13.82
C CYS A 205 -18.96 6.02 13.54
N ALA A 206 -19.12 6.39 12.27
CA ALA A 206 -19.96 7.52 11.85
C ALA A 206 -21.46 7.31 12.16
N ARG A 207 -21.93 6.04 12.11
CA ARG A 207 -23.32 5.70 12.43
C ARG A 207 -23.58 5.57 13.93
N GLY A 208 -22.52 5.49 14.75
CA GLY A 208 -22.65 5.33 16.19
C GLY A 208 -23.25 3.99 16.61
N TRP A 209 -23.13 2.94 15.77
CA TRP A 209 -23.66 1.63 16.10
C TRP A 209 -22.87 0.98 17.24
N PRO A 210 -23.55 0.26 18.16
CA PRO A 210 -22.86 -0.56 19.14
C PRO A 210 -22.14 -1.71 18.44
N LEU A 211 -20.82 -1.78 18.63
CA LEU A 211 -19.97 -2.80 18.01
C LEU A 211 -19.52 -3.81 19.08
N PRO A 212 -19.74 -5.12 18.89
CA PRO A 212 -19.42 -6.15 19.88
C PRO A 212 -17.90 -6.50 19.86
N LEU A 213 -17.03 -5.50 19.86
CA LEU A 213 -15.59 -5.67 19.68
C LEU A 213 -14.74 -5.21 20.86
N ALA A 214 -15.36 -4.78 22.00
CA ALA A 214 -14.60 -4.23 23.13
C ALA A 214 -13.65 -5.25 23.78
N ALA A 215 -13.97 -6.56 23.72
CA ALA A 215 -13.17 -7.64 24.29
C ALA A 215 -12.11 -8.20 23.32
N VAL A 216 -11.95 -7.62 22.12
CA VAL A 216 -10.93 -8.05 21.17
C VAL A 216 -9.56 -7.55 21.64
N ASP A 217 -8.66 -8.49 21.91
CA ASP A 217 -7.26 -8.22 22.28
C ASP A 217 -6.35 -8.69 21.15
N ASN A 218 -6.22 -7.87 20.13
CA ASN A 218 -5.35 -8.09 18.99
C ASN A 218 -4.40 -6.90 18.79
N ARG A 219 -3.38 -7.09 17.95
CA ARG A 219 -2.45 -6.04 17.57
C ARG A 219 -2.36 -5.91 16.06
N ARG A 220 -2.44 -4.69 15.57
CA ARG A 220 -2.38 -4.42 14.14
C ARG A 220 -1.43 -3.28 13.84
N SER A 221 -0.54 -3.51 12.89
CA SER A 221 0.19 -2.44 12.23
C SER A 221 -0.67 -1.84 11.14
N LEU A 222 -0.60 -0.52 11.02
CA LEU A 222 -1.19 0.25 9.93
C LEU A 222 -0.15 1.17 9.33
N ILE A 223 -0.43 1.65 8.13
CA ILE A 223 0.35 2.73 7.52
C ILE A 223 -0.59 3.71 6.82
N SER A 224 -0.45 4.99 7.11
CA SER A 224 -1.18 6.00 6.37
C SER A 224 -0.69 6.06 4.92
N VAL A 225 -1.58 6.38 4.00
CA VAL A 225 -1.22 6.46 2.58
C VAL A 225 -0.15 7.53 2.32
N TRP A 226 -0.08 8.56 3.14
CA TRP A 226 0.97 9.60 3.07
C TRP A 226 2.32 9.08 3.55
N ASN A 227 2.35 8.34 4.67
CA ASN A 227 3.58 7.70 5.16
C ASN A 227 4.08 6.65 4.17
N LEU A 228 3.16 5.88 3.56
CA LEU A 228 3.53 4.95 2.49
C LEU A 228 4.10 5.67 1.27
N ALA A 229 3.48 6.77 0.82
CA ALA A 229 3.99 7.56 -0.29
C ALA A 229 5.38 8.14 0.02
N ASP A 230 5.58 8.69 1.22
CA ASP A 230 6.88 9.19 1.67
C ASP A 230 7.95 8.09 1.68
N PHE A 231 7.59 6.89 2.18
CA PHE A 231 8.49 5.75 2.16
C PHE A 231 8.84 5.29 0.73
N VAL A 232 7.87 5.28 -0.17
CA VAL A 232 8.09 4.97 -1.60
C VAL A 232 9.07 5.97 -2.23
N LEU A 233 8.96 7.26 -1.93
CA LEU A 233 9.90 8.28 -2.40
C LEU A 233 11.33 7.99 -1.88
N LEU A 234 11.46 7.58 -0.62
CA LEU A 234 12.77 7.16 -0.08
C LEU A 234 13.34 5.96 -0.84
N LEU A 235 12.54 4.93 -1.07
CA LEU A 235 12.95 3.71 -1.77
C LEU A 235 13.41 3.97 -3.21
N LEU A 236 12.83 4.96 -3.89
CA LEU A 236 13.27 5.36 -5.24
C LEU A 236 14.72 5.82 -5.25
N TRP A 237 15.24 6.30 -4.14
CA TRP A 237 16.46 7.08 -4.17
C TRP A 237 17.55 6.61 -3.23
N HIS A 238 17.17 6.01 -2.10
CA HIS A 238 18.16 5.59 -1.13
C HIS A 238 19.10 4.52 -1.71
N PRO A 239 20.43 4.66 -1.54
CA PRO A 239 21.39 3.74 -2.17
C PRO A 239 21.26 2.30 -1.67
N GLN A 240 20.85 2.08 -0.43
CA GLN A 240 20.69 0.76 0.21
C GLN A 240 19.28 0.17 0.04
N ALA A 241 18.33 0.88 -0.57
CA ALA A 241 16.96 0.38 -0.73
C ALA A 241 16.83 -0.80 -1.71
N PRO A 242 17.56 -0.87 -2.86
CA PRO A 242 17.38 -1.90 -3.85
C PRO A 242 17.90 -3.28 -3.44
N GLY A 243 17.35 -4.32 -4.09
CA GLY A 243 17.72 -5.72 -3.88
C GLY A 243 17.01 -6.36 -2.67
N ARG A 244 16.08 -5.65 -2.03
CA ARG A 244 15.47 -6.07 -0.77
C ARG A 244 13.98 -5.81 -0.73
N VAL A 245 13.34 -6.56 0.18
CA VAL A 245 11.96 -6.33 0.62
C VAL A 245 12.00 -5.46 1.89
N TRP A 246 11.05 -4.55 2.01
CA TRP A 246 10.91 -3.65 3.15
C TRP A 246 9.50 -3.75 3.74
N LEU A 247 9.43 -3.77 5.07
CA LEU A 247 8.20 -3.59 5.83
C LEU A 247 8.17 -2.16 6.38
N ALA A 248 7.01 -1.53 6.31
CA ALA A 248 6.81 -0.16 6.80
C ALA A 248 5.47 -0.05 7.53
N SER A 249 5.42 0.77 8.57
CA SER A 249 4.20 1.06 9.34
C SER A 249 4.31 2.45 9.98
N ASP A 250 3.21 2.94 10.55
CA ASP A 250 3.19 4.22 11.27
C ASP A 250 3.97 4.20 12.60
N GLY A 251 4.57 3.05 12.96
CA GLY A 251 5.48 2.92 14.10
C GLY A 251 4.82 2.44 15.38
N GLU A 252 3.50 2.31 15.43
CA GLU A 252 2.76 1.75 16.55
C GLU A 252 1.85 0.58 16.15
N HIS A 253 1.48 -0.23 17.14
CA HIS A 253 0.51 -1.31 16.97
C HIS A 253 -0.70 -1.01 17.84
N VAL A 254 -1.89 -1.10 17.24
CA VAL A 254 -3.15 -0.81 17.94
C VAL A 254 -4.08 -2.00 17.89
N SER A 255 -4.90 -2.16 18.94
CA SER A 255 -5.99 -3.12 18.91
C SER A 255 -7.15 -2.61 18.05
N THR A 256 -7.99 -3.51 17.58
CA THR A 256 -9.22 -3.12 16.87
C THR A 256 -10.11 -2.20 17.68
N PRO A 257 -10.38 -2.47 18.98
CA PRO A 257 -11.13 -1.52 19.83
C PRO A 257 -10.45 -0.16 19.95
N ASP A 258 -9.13 -0.11 20.07
CA ASP A 258 -8.40 1.15 20.19
C ASP A 258 -8.45 1.95 18.90
N LEU A 259 -8.28 1.29 17.75
CA LEU A 259 -8.45 1.91 16.43
C LEU A 259 -9.86 2.51 16.26
N LEU A 260 -10.90 1.80 16.73
CA LEU A 260 -12.28 2.29 16.70
C LEU A 260 -12.47 3.52 17.60
N ARG A 261 -11.90 3.51 18.82
CA ARG A 261 -11.95 4.65 19.74
C ARG A 261 -11.27 5.88 19.15
N ARG A 262 -10.04 5.73 18.63
CA ARG A 262 -9.28 6.81 18.02
C ARG A 262 -9.97 7.35 16.76
N THR A 263 -10.53 6.46 15.92
CA THR A 263 -11.29 6.88 14.73
C THR A 263 -12.54 7.68 15.11
N ALA A 264 -13.30 7.22 16.11
CA ALA A 264 -14.47 7.93 16.61
C ALA A 264 -14.09 9.29 17.24
N ALA A 265 -13.03 9.32 18.04
CA ALA A 265 -12.51 10.55 18.66
C ALA A 265 -12.10 11.57 17.60
N ALA A 266 -11.45 11.16 16.52
CA ALA A 266 -11.11 12.01 15.38
C ALA A 266 -12.37 12.55 14.62
N MET A 267 -13.54 11.92 14.81
CA MET A 267 -14.85 12.42 14.34
C MET A 267 -15.57 13.32 15.37
N GLY A 268 -14.94 13.59 16.52
CA GLY A 268 -15.61 14.28 17.63
C GLY A 268 -16.68 13.43 18.32
N ARG A 269 -16.61 12.09 18.26
CA ARG A 269 -17.60 11.14 18.77
C ARG A 269 -16.97 10.12 19.72
N ARG A 270 -17.80 9.37 20.42
CA ARG A 270 -17.38 8.20 21.22
C ARG A 270 -17.75 6.92 20.49
N ALA A 271 -16.82 5.97 20.41
CA ALA A 271 -17.12 4.64 19.91
C ALA A 271 -18.00 3.88 20.91
N GLN A 272 -19.11 3.33 20.45
CA GLN A 272 -19.97 2.48 21.27
C GLN A 272 -19.46 1.03 21.13
N LEU A 273 -18.65 0.60 22.08
CA LEU A 273 -18.08 -0.75 22.10
C LEU A 273 -18.71 -1.57 23.22
N VAL A 274 -19.19 -2.76 22.88
CA VAL A 274 -19.77 -3.74 23.80
C VAL A 274 -18.78 -4.89 23.95
N ALA A 275 -18.55 -5.31 25.20
CA ALA A 275 -17.68 -6.45 25.50
C ALA A 275 -18.45 -7.76 25.25
N VAL A 276 -18.08 -8.45 24.17
CA VAL A 276 -18.58 -9.78 23.85
C VAL A 276 -17.38 -10.71 23.76
N PRO A 277 -17.38 -11.87 24.44
CA PRO A 277 -16.28 -12.82 24.38
C PRO A 277 -15.96 -13.21 22.95
N THR A 278 -14.69 -13.21 22.56
CA THR A 278 -14.25 -13.52 21.19
C THR A 278 -14.65 -14.93 20.73
N ALA A 279 -14.70 -15.89 21.66
CA ALA A 279 -15.19 -17.24 21.37
C ALA A 279 -16.65 -17.24 20.88
N PHE A 280 -17.52 -16.44 21.53
CA PHE A 280 -18.92 -16.29 21.14
C PHE A 280 -19.05 -15.61 19.76
N LEU A 281 -18.29 -14.54 19.53
CA LEU A 281 -18.23 -13.88 18.22
C LEU A 281 -17.80 -14.83 17.11
N ASN A 282 -16.78 -15.64 17.36
CA ASN A 282 -16.30 -16.64 16.39
C ASN A 282 -17.37 -17.70 16.08
N GLY A 283 -18.10 -18.16 17.10
CA GLY A 283 -19.21 -19.09 16.92
C GLY A 283 -20.32 -18.51 16.04
N MET A 284 -20.78 -17.32 16.36
CA MET A 284 -21.80 -16.61 15.57
C MET A 284 -21.34 -16.34 14.13
N ALA A 285 -20.11 -15.89 13.94
CA ALA A 285 -19.58 -15.58 12.62
C ALA A 285 -19.45 -16.84 11.74
N ARG A 286 -19.09 -17.99 12.33
CA ARG A 286 -19.08 -19.29 11.61
C ARG A 286 -20.47 -19.66 11.12
N PHE A 287 -21.46 -19.52 12.00
CA PHE A 287 -22.86 -19.82 11.66
C PHE A 287 -23.41 -18.88 10.58
N ALA A 288 -23.03 -17.59 10.61
CA ALA A 288 -23.45 -16.58 9.63
C ALA A 288 -22.59 -16.56 8.32
N GLY A 289 -21.60 -17.42 8.19
CA GLY A 289 -20.69 -17.40 7.03
C GLY A 289 -19.72 -16.21 6.99
N LEU A 290 -19.58 -15.47 8.10
CA LEU A 290 -18.77 -14.26 8.24
C LEU A 290 -17.40 -14.52 8.92
N GLY A 291 -17.00 -15.78 9.02
CA GLY A 291 -15.75 -16.18 9.69
C GLY A 291 -14.50 -15.49 9.16
N PRO A 292 -14.28 -15.41 7.84
CA PRO A 292 -13.12 -14.71 7.27
C PRO A 292 -13.09 -13.21 7.59
N GLU A 293 -14.24 -12.53 7.55
CA GLU A 293 -14.37 -11.11 7.84
C GLU A 293 -14.05 -10.82 9.31
N LEU A 294 -14.59 -11.64 10.22
CA LEU A 294 -14.32 -11.51 11.64
C LEU A 294 -12.84 -11.76 11.96
N ARG A 295 -12.21 -12.81 11.38
CA ARG A 295 -10.77 -13.04 11.55
C ARG A 295 -9.93 -11.85 11.16
N ARG A 296 -10.28 -11.14 10.07
CA ARG A 296 -9.60 -9.91 9.66
C ARG A 296 -9.74 -8.76 10.66
N LEU A 297 -10.77 -8.77 11.50
CA LEU A 297 -11.00 -7.75 12.54
C LEU A 297 -10.37 -8.15 13.88
N THR A 298 -10.35 -9.44 14.20
CA THR A 298 -9.91 -9.96 15.50
C THR A 298 -8.50 -10.55 15.48
N GLY A 299 -7.95 -10.87 14.29
CA GLY A 299 -6.61 -11.43 14.15
C GLY A 299 -5.51 -10.39 14.37
N THR A 300 -4.36 -10.86 14.83
CA THR A 300 -3.17 -10.05 15.02
C THR A 300 -2.33 -10.02 13.73
N LEU A 301 -2.00 -8.83 13.26
CA LEU A 301 -1.12 -8.64 12.12
C LEU A 301 -0.20 -7.46 12.38
N THR A 302 1.02 -7.75 12.80
CA THR A 302 2.04 -6.76 13.08
C THR A 302 3.26 -6.97 12.19
N VAL A 303 3.98 -5.89 11.89
CA VAL A 303 5.20 -5.89 11.09
C VAL A 303 6.35 -5.22 11.84
N ASP A 304 7.56 -5.74 11.68
CA ASP A 304 8.78 -5.09 12.16
C ASP A 304 9.29 -4.10 11.11
N ALA A 305 9.01 -2.81 11.30
CA ALA A 305 9.54 -1.72 10.49
C ALA A 305 10.93 -1.23 10.97
N GLY A 306 11.53 -1.90 11.95
CA GLY A 306 12.85 -1.54 12.50
C GLY A 306 13.97 -1.46 11.46
N PRO A 307 14.10 -2.38 10.50
CA PRO A 307 15.09 -2.29 9.44
C PRO A 307 14.99 -1.01 8.61
N ALA A 308 13.79 -0.56 8.25
CA ALA A 308 13.59 0.70 7.54
C ALA A 308 14.14 1.90 8.32
N ARG A 309 13.98 1.90 9.65
CA ARG A 309 14.49 2.94 10.52
C ARG A 309 16.03 2.87 10.67
N ARG A 310 16.57 1.67 10.91
CA ARG A 310 18.00 1.50 11.18
C ARG A 310 18.87 1.69 9.95
N GLU A 311 18.43 1.19 8.80
CA GLU A 311 19.24 1.10 7.59
C GLU A 311 18.96 2.23 6.60
N LEU A 312 17.70 2.71 6.53
CA LEU A 312 17.33 3.81 5.64
C LEU A 312 17.09 5.13 6.37
N GLY A 313 17.19 5.15 7.71
CA GLY A 313 16.90 6.32 8.50
C GLY A 313 15.42 6.78 8.45
N TRP A 314 14.51 5.90 8.03
CA TRP A 314 13.11 6.27 7.86
C TRP A 314 12.28 6.09 9.15
N SER A 315 11.53 7.11 9.47
CA SER A 315 10.44 7.05 10.44
C SER A 315 9.19 7.68 9.81
N ALA A 316 8.02 7.16 10.19
CA ALA A 316 6.75 7.67 9.68
C ALA A 316 6.57 9.16 10.02
N PRO A 317 6.40 10.05 9.02
CA PRO A 317 6.20 11.49 9.27
C PRO A 317 4.93 11.81 10.05
N LEU A 318 3.87 11.02 9.88
CA LEU A 318 2.60 11.21 10.58
C LEU A 318 2.38 10.10 11.60
N SER A 319 1.96 10.46 12.82
CA SER A 319 1.42 9.50 13.77
C SER A 319 0.08 8.95 13.29
N LEU A 320 -0.38 7.83 13.85
CA LEU A 320 -1.69 7.25 13.54
C LEU A 320 -2.82 8.27 13.76
N ASP A 321 -2.79 9.00 14.88
CA ASP A 321 -3.84 9.99 15.19
C ASP A 321 -3.85 11.14 14.19
N ALA A 322 -2.71 11.66 13.81
CA ALA A 322 -2.59 12.69 12.78
C ALA A 322 -3.08 12.17 11.41
N GLY A 323 -2.74 10.93 11.06
CA GLY A 323 -3.20 10.28 9.84
C GLY A 323 -4.72 10.06 9.81
N LEU A 324 -5.31 9.64 10.94
CA LEU A 324 -6.77 9.48 11.09
C LEU A 324 -7.48 10.85 10.96
N ALA A 325 -7.01 11.86 11.67
CA ALA A 325 -7.58 13.22 11.60
C ALA A 325 -7.54 13.76 10.17
N ARG A 326 -6.40 13.64 9.48
CA ARG A 326 -6.25 14.05 8.09
C ARG A 326 -7.16 13.27 7.13
N THR A 327 -7.35 11.97 7.37
CA THR A 327 -8.25 11.11 6.58
C THR A 327 -9.69 11.59 6.66
N LEU A 328 -10.16 11.91 7.86
CA LEU A 328 -11.54 12.32 8.10
C LEU A 328 -11.82 13.74 7.62
N ALA A 329 -10.86 14.65 7.76
CA ALA A 329 -10.95 16.00 7.21
C ALA A 329 -11.12 15.98 5.68
N ALA A 330 -10.35 15.15 4.98
CA ALA A 330 -10.48 14.99 3.52
C ALA A 330 -11.82 14.37 3.11
N ALA A 331 -12.36 13.43 3.89
CA ALA A 331 -13.67 12.83 3.63
C ALA A 331 -14.82 13.84 3.80
N ALA A 332 -14.71 14.75 4.76
CA ALA A 332 -15.69 15.82 4.98
C ALA A 332 -15.67 16.87 3.85
N GLY A 333 -14.49 17.17 3.30
CA GLY A 333 -14.32 18.08 2.17
C GLY A 333 -14.88 17.53 0.84
N SER A 334 -14.89 16.22 0.67
CA SER A 334 -15.42 15.57 -0.55
C SER A 334 -16.95 15.39 -0.54
N ALA A 335 -17.60 15.63 0.59
CA ALA A 335 -19.07 15.52 0.75
C ALA A 335 -19.81 16.87 0.60
N ARG A 336 -19.08 17.95 0.39
CA ARG A 336 -19.59 19.30 0.04
C ARG A 336 -19.42 19.53 -1.46
#